data_9fd74310fabff46b7a72392a8e81480f
#
_entry.id   9fd74310fabff46b7a72392a8e81480f
#
_cell.length_a   1.000
_cell.length_b   1.000
_cell.length_c   1.000
_cell.angle_alpha   90.00
_cell.angle_beta   90.00
_cell.angle_gamma   90.00
#
_symmetry.space_group_name_H-M   'P 1'
#
loop_
_entity.id
_entity.type
_entity.pdbx_description
1 polymer ?
#
loop_
_entity_poly.entity_id
_entity_poly.type
_entity_poly.pdbx_seq_one_letter_code
_entity_poly.pdbx_strand_id
1 'polypeptide(L)'
;MSCLLRLSGVHFDYAGHSVLRQATFDLAEGSCSALIGTNGAGKTTLLRITAGVLRPASGNVTLRGRAMETISLKEIARTIALVPQQLELPFEFTVQQVVEQGRTPYIGMLRGLGRSDRMAVDRALDLADLSSLRHRIFNELSGGERQRVKIALGLAQEPRLLLLDEPTQNLDIGRQVELIDLLHFLRDEGITILASMHDLHLVDKNFSTVLLLSPGQPLASGSPEQMLKPSILEHAFQCPPDRHPLLIERAELYRREAR
;
A
#
# COMPACT_ATOMS: atom_id res chain seq x y z
N MET A 1 21.17 -1.81 1.81
CA MET A 1 19.89 -2.42 1.42
C MET A 1 19.77 -2.32 -0.10
N SER A 2 19.35 -3.39 -0.77
CA SER A 2 19.16 -3.38 -2.23
C SER A 2 17.89 -2.62 -2.59
N CYS A 3 17.89 -1.94 -3.76
CA CYS A 3 16.70 -1.26 -4.27
C CYS A 3 15.78 -2.30 -4.93
N LEU A 4 14.56 -2.47 -4.40
CA LEU A 4 13.58 -3.38 -4.96
C LEU A 4 12.88 -2.75 -6.17
N LEU A 5 12.46 -1.50 -6.01
CA LEU A 5 11.71 -0.77 -7.04
C LEU A 5 12.19 0.68 -7.10
N ARG A 6 12.31 1.22 -8.31
CA ARG A 6 12.67 2.62 -8.54
C ARG A 6 11.74 3.22 -9.58
N LEU A 7 11.24 4.41 -9.28
CA LEU A 7 10.62 5.32 -10.24
C LEU A 7 11.58 6.47 -10.52
N SER A 8 11.71 6.85 -11.79
CA SER A 8 12.60 7.94 -12.22
C SER A 8 11.87 8.86 -13.20
N GLY A 9 11.57 10.08 -12.73
CA GLY A 9 10.95 11.13 -13.56
C GLY A 9 9.58 10.74 -14.13
N VAL A 10 8.78 9.97 -13.40
CA VAL A 10 7.50 9.46 -13.89
C VAL A 10 6.47 10.57 -14.00
N HIS A 11 5.85 10.66 -15.19
CA HIS A 11 4.69 11.51 -15.48
C HIS A 11 3.49 10.64 -15.83
N PHE A 12 2.30 11.12 -15.45
CA PHE A 12 1.05 10.47 -15.81
C PHE A 12 -0.09 11.46 -15.90
N ASP A 13 -0.91 11.33 -16.96
CA ASP A 13 -2.06 12.18 -17.24
C ASP A 13 -3.30 11.32 -17.47
N TYR A 14 -4.47 11.77 -16.97
CA TYR A 14 -5.78 11.25 -17.36
C TYR A 14 -6.47 12.26 -18.28
N ALA A 15 -6.73 11.89 -19.54
CA ALA A 15 -7.46 12.72 -20.51
C ALA A 15 -6.94 14.18 -20.56
N GLY A 16 -5.62 14.39 -20.52
CA GLY A 16 -5.00 15.71 -20.57
C GLY A 16 -4.87 16.41 -19.21
N HIS A 17 -5.37 15.83 -18.13
CA HIS A 17 -5.17 16.32 -16.77
C HIS A 17 -3.95 15.65 -16.14
N SER A 18 -2.92 16.45 -15.84
CA SER A 18 -1.69 15.96 -15.25
C SER A 18 -1.93 15.57 -13.78
N VAL A 19 -1.66 14.29 -13.47
CA VAL A 19 -1.83 13.72 -12.14
C VAL A 19 -0.49 13.53 -11.44
N LEU A 20 0.53 13.03 -12.17
CA LEU A 20 1.87 12.86 -11.62
C LEU A 20 2.87 13.67 -12.45
N ARG A 21 3.75 14.41 -11.77
CA ARG A 21 4.82 15.20 -12.38
C ARG A 21 6.16 14.82 -11.77
N GLN A 22 7.06 14.29 -12.61
CA GLN A 22 8.44 13.94 -12.23
C GLN A 22 8.55 13.11 -10.95
N ALA A 23 7.60 12.18 -10.71
CA ALA A 23 7.65 11.34 -9.53
C ALA A 23 8.91 10.47 -9.56
N THR A 24 9.75 10.64 -8.54
CA THR A 24 11.03 9.94 -8.40
C THR A 24 11.18 9.47 -6.96
N PHE A 25 11.35 8.16 -6.77
CA PHE A 25 11.67 7.56 -5.47
C PHE A 25 12.17 6.13 -5.63
N ASP A 26 12.80 5.64 -4.57
CA ASP A 26 13.29 4.27 -4.45
C ASP A 26 12.60 3.58 -3.27
N LEU A 27 12.26 2.30 -3.43
CA LEU A 27 11.87 1.41 -2.35
C LEU A 27 12.98 0.39 -2.11
N ALA A 28 13.54 0.40 -0.90
CA ALA A 28 14.51 -0.59 -0.47
C ALA A 28 13.80 -1.91 -0.11
N GLU A 29 14.45 -3.06 -0.37
CA GLU A 29 13.92 -4.36 0.07
C GLU A 29 13.75 -4.39 1.60
N GLY A 30 12.61 -4.91 2.07
CA GLY A 30 12.29 -5.00 3.50
C GLY A 30 11.99 -3.65 4.16
N SER A 31 11.73 -2.57 3.40
CA SER A 31 11.31 -1.29 3.96
C SER A 31 9.79 -1.23 4.12
N CYS A 32 9.31 -0.44 5.08
CA CYS A 32 7.92 -0.02 5.19
C CYS A 32 7.84 1.49 4.92
N SER A 33 7.14 1.89 3.87
CA SER A 33 7.04 3.28 3.43
C SER A 33 5.59 3.76 3.41
N ALA A 34 5.37 5.02 3.81
CA ALA A 34 4.07 5.65 3.76
C ALA A 34 4.00 6.61 2.56
N LEU A 35 2.89 6.56 1.81
CA LEU A 35 2.55 7.53 0.77
C LEU A 35 1.44 8.44 1.29
N ILE A 36 1.75 9.70 1.54
CA ILE A 36 0.82 10.70 2.05
C ILE A 36 0.51 11.76 1.00
N GLY A 37 -0.61 12.45 1.14
CA GLY A 37 -1.03 13.53 0.25
C GLY A 37 -2.53 13.76 0.32
N THR A 38 -2.98 14.89 -0.22
CA THR A 38 -4.41 15.25 -0.27
C THR A 38 -5.23 14.26 -1.10
N ASN A 39 -6.55 14.32 -0.93
CA ASN A 39 -7.46 13.58 -1.82
C ASN A 39 -7.29 14.09 -3.25
N GLY A 40 -7.25 13.17 -4.21
CA GLY A 40 -7.01 13.52 -5.61
C GLY A 40 -5.55 13.83 -5.98
N ALA A 41 -4.60 13.78 -5.03
CA ALA A 41 -3.18 14.01 -5.33
C ALA A 41 -2.54 12.96 -6.27
N GLY A 42 -3.23 11.83 -6.50
CA GLY A 42 -2.72 10.77 -7.39
C GLY A 42 -2.12 9.57 -6.67
N LYS A 43 -2.35 9.40 -5.35
CA LYS A 43 -1.82 8.26 -4.57
C LYS A 43 -2.17 6.91 -5.20
N THR A 44 -3.45 6.66 -5.46
CA THR A 44 -3.92 5.43 -6.13
C THR A 44 -3.28 5.26 -7.51
N THR A 45 -3.12 6.34 -8.27
CA THR A 45 -2.47 6.32 -9.59
C THR A 45 -1.01 5.91 -9.46
N LEU A 46 -0.28 6.49 -8.51
CA LEU A 46 1.10 6.13 -8.23
C LEU A 46 1.23 4.65 -7.84
N LEU A 47 0.36 4.14 -6.95
CA LEU A 47 0.34 2.72 -6.58
C LEU A 47 0.05 1.82 -7.78
N ARG A 48 -0.88 2.19 -8.66
CA ARG A 48 -1.19 1.42 -9.88
C ARG A 48 -0.03 1.42 -10.88
N ILE A 49 0.70 2.52 -11.02
CA ILE A 49 1.93 2.57 -11.84
C ILE A 49 3.02 1.70 -11.21
N THR A 50 3.19 1.80 -9.90
CA THR A 50 4.14 0.97 -9.13
C THR A 50 3.83 -0.53 -9.24
N ALA A 51 2.54 -0.89 -9.33
CA ALA A 51 2.09 -2.27 -9.55
C ALA A 51 2.18 -2.74 -11.01
N GLY A 52 2.55 -1.87 -11.96
CA GLY A 52 2.55 -2.18 -13.39
C GLY A 52 1.16 -2.28 -14.02
N VAL A 53 0.10 -1.85 -13.31
CA VAL A 53 -1.29 -1.81 -13.79
C VAL A 53 -1.49 -0.65 -14.78
N LEU A 54 -0.84 0.49 -14.51
CA LEU A 54 -0.83 1.64 -15.40
C LEU A 54 0.58 1.87 -15.95
N ARG A 55 0.67 2.26 -17.21
CA ARG A 55 1.94 2.67 -17.81
C ARG A 55 2.12 4.17 -17.67
N PRO A 56 3.29 4.66 -17.25
CA PRO A 56 3.57 6.10 -17.22
C PRO A 56 3.56 6.69 -18.63
N ALA A 57 3.19 7.97 -18.75
CA ALA A 57 3.27 8.72 -20.00
C ALA A 57 4.75 9.00 -20.39
N SER A 58 5.60 9.21 -19.38
CA SER A 58 7.05 9.33 -19.53
C SER A 58 7.76 8.99 -18.22
N GLY A 59 9.08 8.85 -18.26
CA GLY A 59 9.87 8.36 -17.13
C GLY A 59 9.99 6.83 -17.13
N ASN A 60 10.66 6.29 -16.14
CA ASN A 60 10.99 4.87 -16.06
C ASN A 60 10.60 4.27 -14.73
N VAL A 61 10.14 3.02 -14.75
CA VAL A 61 9.93 2.19 -13.57
C VAL A 61 10.81 0.96 -13.69
N THR A 62 11.63 0.68 -12.69
CA THR A 62 12.46 -0.51 -12.66
C THR A 62 12.13 -1.37 -11.43
N LEU A 63 12.06 -2.68 -11.64
CA LEU A 63 11.86 -3.68 -10.61
C LEU A 63 13.12 -4.54 -10.55
N ARG A 64 13.85 -4.51 -9.43
CA ARG A 64 15.12 -5.21 -9.23
C ARG A 64 16.14 -4.91 -10.35
N GLY A 65 16.22 -3.64 -10.76
CA GLY A 65 17.11 -3.15 -11.81
C GLY A 65 16.68 -3.45 -13.25
N ARG A 66 15.56 -4.18 -13.47
CA ARG A 66 15.01 -4.45 -14.81
C ARG A 66 13.89 -3.47 -15.11
N ALA A 67 13.86 -2.92 -16.34
CA ALA A 67 12.77 -2.05 -16.77
C ALA A 67 11.44 -2.83 -16.72
N MET A 68 10.43 -2.27 -16.01
CA MET A 68 9.16 -2.96 -15.76
C MET A 68 8.42 -3.34 -17.06
N GLU A 69 8.56 -2.56 -18.11
CA GLU A 69 7.99 -2.83 -19.43
C GLU A 69 8.54 -4.10 -20.10
N THR A 70 9.74 -4.55 -19.67
CA THR A 70 10.37 -5.80 -20.17
C THR A 70 9.99 -7.03 -19.36
N ILE A 71 9.24 -6.86 -18.27
CA ILE A 71 8.83 -7.93 -17.37
C ILE A 71 7.40 -8.34 -17.73
N SER A 72 7.13 -9.64 -17.77
CA SER A 72 5.77 -10.13 -18.02
C SER A 72 4.81 -9.74 -16.89
N LEU A 73 3.55 -9.45 -17.22
CA LEU A 73 2.52 -9.14 -16.21
C LEU A 73 2.41 -10.24 -15.14
N LYS A 74 2.60 -11.48 -15.54
CA LYS A 74 2.57 -12.64 -14.62
C LYS A 74 3.75 -12.60 -13.64
N GLU A 75 4.94 -12.23 -14.07
CA GLU A 75 6.13 -12.08 -13.23
C GLU A 75 5.98 -10.88 -12.29
N ILE A 76 5.44 -9.76 -12.78
CA ILE A 76 5.12 -8.58 -11.95
C ILE A 76 4.12 -8.99 -10.86
N ALA A 77 3.01 -9.65 -11.23
CA ALA A 77 1.97 -10.07 -10.27
C ALA A 77 2.44 -11.12 -9.25
N ARG A 78 3.53 -11.85 -9.52
CA ARG A 78 4.18 -12.74 -8.53
C ARG A 78 5.14 -12.00 -7.60
N THR A 79 5.49 -10.76 -7.92
CA THR A 79 6.45 -9.97 -7.17
C THR A 79 5.79 -8.85 -6.41
N ILE A 80 4.74 -8.25 -6.99
CA ILE A 80 4.02 -7.10 -6.44
C ILE A 80 2.55 -7.47 -6.28
N ALA A 81 2.02 -7.33 -5.07
CA ALA A 81 0.59 -7.40 -4.80
C ALA A 81 0.04 -6.00 -4.52
N LEU A 82 -1.08 -5.66 -5.12
CA LEU A 82 -1.81 -4.43 -4.86
C LEU A 82 -3.13 -4.74 -4.14
N VAL A 83 -3.24 -4.28 -2.91
CA VAL A 83 -4.46 -4.34 -2.10
C VAL A 83 -5.26 -3.07 -2.34
N PRO A 84 -6.43 -3.14 -2.99
CA PRO A 84 -7.22 -1.96 -3.30
C PRO A 84 -7.95 -1.44 -2.05
N GLN A 85 -8.31 -0.16 -2.09
CA GLN A 85 -9.13 0.49 -1.06
C GLN A 85 -10.46 -0.25 -0.85
N GLN A 86 -11.14 -0.60 -1.95
CA GLN A 86 -12.41 -1.34 -1.94
C GLN A 86 -12.27 -2.65 -2.72
N LEU A 87 -12.87 -3.70 -2.19
CA LEU A 87 -13.04 -4.98 -2.84
C LEU A 87 -14.53 -5.31 -2.86
N GLU A 88 -15.14 -5.20 -4.03
CA GLU A 88 -16.52 -5.55 -4.26
C GLU A 88 -16.60 -6.94 -4.87
N LEU A 89 -17.34 -7.81 -4.22
CA LEU A 89 -17.56 -9.18 -4.68
C LEU A 89 -19.05 -9.33 -5.05
N PRO A 90 -19.35 -9.66 -6.32
CA PRO A 90 -20.74 -9.75 -6.79
C PRO A 90 -21.46 -10.99 -6.28
N PHE A 91 -20.74 -11.94 -5.67
CA PHE A 91 -21.26 -13.19 -5.15
C PHE A 91 -20.82 -13.41 -3.70
N GLU A 92 -21.49 -14.34 -3.02
CA GLU A 92 -21.12 -14.80 -1.68
C GLU A 92 -19.92 -15.73 -1.74
N PHE A 93 -18.73 -15.15 -1.48
CA PHE A 93 -17.50 -15.92 -1.34
C PHE A 93 -17.15 -16.10 0.13
N THR A 94 -16.65 -17.28 0.47
CA THR A 94 -16.00 -17.47 1.78
C THR A 94 -14.67 -16.73 1.83
N VAL A 95 -14.17 -16.43 3.04
CA VAL A 95 -12.83 -15.84 3.27
C VAL A 95 -11.76 -16.64 2.51
N GLN A 96 -11.78 -17.96 2.63
CA GLN A 96 -10.83 -18.82 1.92
C GLN A 96 -10.91 -18.61 0.40
N GLN A 97 -12.10 -18.63 -0.18
CA GLN A 97 -12.29 -18.43 -1.62
C GLN A 97 -11.79 -17.07 -2.11
N VAL A 98 -11.93 -16.02 -1.29
CA VAL A 98 -11.37 -14.70 -1.60
C VAL A 98 -9.84 -14.77 -1.61
N VAL A 99 -9.23 -15.34 -0.59
CA VAL A 99 -7.77 -15.44 -0.48
C VAL A 99 -7.17 -16.34 -1.56
N GLU A 100 -7.87 -17.39 -1.96
CA GLU A 100 -7.48 -18.28 -3.08
C GLU A 100 -7.31 -17.53 -4.41
N GLN A 101 -8.03 -16.42 -4.63
CA GLN A 101 -7.86 -15.59 -5.83
C GLN A 101 -6.46 -14.98 -5.94
N GLY A 102 -5.77 -14.80 -4.81
CA GLY A 102 -4.37 -14.38 -4.80
C GLY A 102 -3.42 -15.34 -5.51
N ARG A 103 -3.84 -16.60 -5.73
CA ARG A 103 -3.03 -17.58 -6.48
C ARG A 103 -3.18 -17.49 -8.00
N THR A 104 -4.05 -16.62 -8.51
CA THR A 104 -4.28 -16.44 -9.96
C THR A 104 -2.98 -16.33 -10.79
N PRO A 105 -1.91 -15.62 -10.37
CA PRO A 105 -0.67 -15.56 -11.13
C PRO A 105 0.09 -16.90 -11.23
N TYR A 106 -0.26 -17.90 -10.43
CA TYR A 106 0.40 -19.20 -10.38
C TYR A 106 -0.39 -20.29 -11.10
N ILE A 107 -1.70 -20.12 -11.19
CA ILE A 107 -2.61 -21.11 -11.76
C ILE A 107 -2.61 -21.02 -13.29
N GLY A 108 -2.54 -22.15 -13.97
CA GLY A 108 -2.78 -22.24 -15.41
C GLY A 108 -4.28 -22.25 -15.72
N MET A 109 -4.64 -21.86 -16.94
CA MET A 109 -6.02 -21.64 -17.39
C MET A 109 -6.98 -22.84 -17.18
N LEU A 110 -6.44 -24.05 -17.06
CA LEU A 110 -7.20 -25.31 -16.88
C LEU A 110 -6.81 -26.09 -15.62
N ARG A 111 -6.01 -25.50 -14.74
CA ARG A 111 -5.56 -26.16 -13.51
C ARG A 111 -6.20 -25.52 -12.30
N GLY A 112 -6.81 -26.30 -11.43
CA GLY A 112 -7.19 -25.85 -10.09
C GLY A 112 -5.98 -25.63 -9.18
N LEU A 113 -6.24 -25.21 -7.94
CA LEU A 113 -5.23 -25.02 -6.90
C LEU A 113 -4.45 -26.30 -6.62
N GLY A 114 -3.14 -26.24 -6.78
CA GLY A 114 -2.22 -27.31 -6.39
C GLY A 114 -1.96 -27.34 -4.87
N ARG A 115 -1.13 -28.30 -4.42
CA ARG A 115 -0.75 -28.38 -2.99
C ARG A 115 -0.01 -27.13 -2.52
N SER A 116 0.95 -26.64 -3.30
CA SER A 116 1.71 -25.43 -2.99
C SER A 116 0.82 -24.18 -2.88
N ASP A 117 -0.22 -24.10 -3.74
CA ASP A 117 -1.15 -22.98 -3.70
C ASP A 117 -1.99 -22.98 -2.42
N ARG A 118 -2.47 -24.17 -2.00
CA ARG A 118 -3.21 -24.31 -0.74
C ARG A 118 -2.36 -23.93 0.47
N MET A 119 -1.09 -24.38 0.50
CA MET A 119 -0.15 -24.00 1.56
C MET A 119 0.09 -22.49 1.60
N ALA A 120 0.19 -21.81 0.44
CA ALA A 120 0.33 -20.36 0.39
C ALA A 120 -0.94 -19.63 0.89
N VAL A 121 -2.13 -20.16 0.58
CA VAL A 121 -3.41 -19.66 1.10
C VAL A 121 -3.50 -19.84 2.62
N ASP A 122 -3.17 -21.05 3.13
CA ASP A 122 -3.18 -21.32 4.58
C ASP A 122 -2.22 -20.37 5.30
N ARG A 123 -0.99 -20.21 4.82
CA ARG A 123 -0.02 -19.27 5.38
C ARG A 123 -0.52 -17.82 5.36
N ALA A 124 -1.17 -17.39 4.27
CA ALA A 124 -1.71 -16.03 4.18
C ALA A 124 -2.85 -15.79 5.18
N LEU A 125 -3.71 -16.81 5.40
CA LEU A 125 -4.77 -16.76 6.41
C LEU A 125 -4.19 -16.69 7.84
N ASP A 126 -3.15 -17.48 8.12
CA ASP A 126 -2.49 -17.48 9.42
C ASP A 126 -1.79 -16.14 9.70
N LEU A 127 -1.03 -15.59 8.74
CA LEU A 127 -0.36 -14.30 8.87
C LEU A 127 -1.32 -13.13 9.12
N ALA A 128 -2.53 -13.21 8.57
CA ALA A 128 -3.57 -12.19 8.74
C ALA A 128 -4.53 -12.47 9.91
N ASP A 129 -4.29 -13.53 10.70
CA ASP A 129 -5.15 -13.98 11.82
C ASP A 129 -6.61 -14.22 11.40
N LEU A 130 -6.78 -15.00 10.32
CA LEU A 130 -8.09 -15.29 9.70
C LEU A 130 -8.46 -16.78 9.70
N SER A 131 -7.62 -17.66 10.25
CA SER A 131 -7.81 -19.11 10.19
C SER A 131 -9.14 -19.57 10.78
N SER A 132 -9.63 -18.92 11.85
CA SER A 132 -10.92 -19.19 12.45
C SER A 132 -12.12 -18.71 11.60
N LEU A 133 -11.89 -17.77 10.70
CA LEU A 133 -12.92 -17.13 9.86
C LEU A 133 -12.96 -17.71 8.43
N ARG A 134 -12.11 -18.67 8.11
CA ARG A 134 -11.89 -19.15 6.73
C ARG A 134 -13.16 -19.56 5.97
N HIS A 135 -14.17 -20.07 6.67
CA HIS A 135 -15.44 -20.54 6.09
C HIS A 135 -16.57 -19.51 6.19
N ARG A 136 -16.34 -18.35 6.81
CA ARG A 136 -17.35 -17.28 6.88
C ARG A 136 -17.48 -16.57 5.54
N ILE A 137 -18.66 -16.05 5.27
CA ILE A 137 -18.94 -15.25 4.08
C ILE A 137 -18.29 -13.87 4.24
N PHE A 138 -17.54 -13.43 3.22
CA PHE A 138 -16.81 -12.16 3.22
C PHE A 138 -17.72 -10.94 3.52
N ASN A 139 -18.92 -10.93 2.94
CA ASN A 139 -19.87 -9.81 3.10
C ASN A 139 -20.46 -9.72 4.51
N GLU A 140 -20.37 -10.77 5.33
CA GLU A 140 -20.83 -10.79 6.72
C GLU A 140 -19.79 -10.34 7.73
N LEU A 141 -18.54 -10.11 7.29
CA LEU A 141 -17.43 -9.71 8.14
C LEU A 141 -17.55 -8.24 8.55
N SER A 142 -16.98 -7.91 9.70
CA SER A 142 -16.73 -6.53 10.12
C SER A 142 -15.75 -5.82 9.18
N GLY A 143 -15.69 -4.48 9.24
CA GLY A 143 -14.78 -3.69 8.42
C GLY A 143 -13.30 -4.08 8.60
N GLY A 144 -12.87 -4.31 9.85
CA GLY A 144 -11.51 -4.73 10.17
C GLY A 144 -11.19 -6.14 9.66
N GLU A 145 -12.11 -7.09 9.83
CA GLU A 145 -11.96 -8.45 9.28
C GLU A 145 -11.88 -8.43 7.76
N ARG A 146 -12.75 -7.66 7.08
CA ARG A 146 -12.67 -7.50 5.62
C ARG A 146 -11.34 -6.90 5.18
N GLN A 147 -10.79 -5.96 5.93
CA GLN A 147 -9.49 -5.38 5.62
C GLN A 147 -8.36 -6.41 5.74
N ARG A 148 -8.38 -7.23 6.79
CA ARG A 148 -7.43 -8.35 6.94
C ARG A 148 -7.55 -9.37 5.81
N VAL A 149 -8.77 -9.69 5.34
CA VAL A 149 -8.98 -10.57 4.18
C VAL A 149 -8.37 -10.00 2.90
N LYS A 150 -8.52 -8.68 2.66
CA LYS A 150 -7.86 -8.04 1.50
C LYS A 150 -6.34 -8.15 1.57
N ILE A 151 -5.77 -8.01 2.76
CA ILE A 151 -4.32 -8.18 2.96
C ILE A 151 -3.93 -9.65 2.72
N ALA A 152 -4.68 -10.60 3.27
CA ALA A 152 -4.43 -12.03 3.06
C ALA A 152 -4.50 -12.42 1.57
N LEU A 153 -5.44 -11.84 0.82
CA LEU A 153 -5.51 -11.99 -0.64
C LEU A 153 -4.19 -11.54 -1.32
N GLY A 154 -3.64 -10.40 -0.91
CA GLY A 154 -2.34 -9.93 -1.37
C GLY A 154 -1.19 -10.85 -0.95
N LEU A 155 -1.19 -11.30 0.31
CA LEU A 155 -0.15 -12.20 0.85
C LEU A 155 -0.15 -13.57 0.18
N ALA A 156 -1.32 -14.07 -0.24
CA ALA A 156 -1.42 -15.34 -0.97
C ALA A 156 -0.70 -15.31 -2.33
N GLN A 157 -0.38 -14.12 -2.88
CA GLN A 157 0.51 -13.99 -4.04
C GLN A 157 1.99 -14.23 -3.69
N GLU A 158 2.35 -14.39 -2.39
CA GLU A 158 3.74 -14.46 -1.91
C GLU A 158 4.60 -13.30 -2.45
N PRO A 159 4.14 -12.05 -2.28
CA PRO A 159 4.77 -10.89 -2.91
C PRO A 159 6.07 -10.50 -2.19
N ARG A 160 6.99 -9.86 -2.91
CA ARG A 160 8.12 -9.13 -2.32
C ARG A 160 7.75 -7.68 -1.99
N LEU A 161 6.76 -7.12 -2.69
CA LEU A 161 6.24 -5.77 -2.48
C LEU A 161 4.73 -5.83 -2.32
N LEU A 162 4.25 -5.40 -1.16
CA LEU A 162 2.83 -5.23 -0.86
C LEU A 162 2.48 -3.75 -0.93
N LEU A 163 1.63 -3.41 -1.87
CA LEU A 163 1.09 -2.07 -2.05
C LEU A 163 -0.31 -2.03 -1.44
N LEU A 164 -0.59 -1.04 -0.59
CA LEU A 164 -1.89 -0.90 0.06
C LEU A 164 -2.46 0.49 -0.22
N ASP A 165 -3.68 0.52 -0.73
CA ASP A 165 -4.38 1.78 -1.00
C ASP A 165 -5.36 2.08 0.14
N GLU A 166 -5.03 3.09 0.97
CA GLU A 166 -5.79 3.57 2.13
C GLU A 166 -6.26 2.43 3.07
N PRO A 167 -5.35 1.60 3.59
CA PRO A 167 -5.71 0.39 4.32
C PRO A 167 -6.40 0.65 5.67
N THR A 168 -6.24 1.84 6.26
CA THR A 168 -6.82 2.22 7.56
C THR A 168 -8.19 2.88 7.45
N GLN A 169 -8.67 3.14 6.23
CA GLN A 169 -9.91 3.86 6.01
C GLN A 169 -11.13 3.09 6.57
N ASN A 170 -12.04 3.83 7.22
CA ASN A 170 -13.27 3.29 7.84
C ASN A 170 -13.02 2.27 8.97
N LEU A 171 -11.82 2.24 9.55
CA LEU A 171 -11.50 1.48 10.75
C LEU A 171 -11.58 2.39 11.99
N ASP A 172 -12.02 1.85 13.11
CA ASP A 172 -11.86 2.48 14.41
C ASP A 172 -10.37 2.51 14.83
N ILE A 173 -10.04 3.38 15.78
CA ILE A 173 -8.63 3.62 16.20
C ILE A 173 -7.94 2.32 16.63
N GLY A 174 -8.62 1.45 17.37
CA GLY A 174 -8.03 0.18 17.81
C GLY A 174 -7.66 -0.71 16.64
N ARG A 175 -8.56 -0.82 15.65
CA ARG A 175 -8.32 -1.59 14.42
C ARG A 175 -7.26 -0.97 13.51
N GLN A 176 -7.13 0.35 13.52
CA GLN A 176 -6.05 1.03 12.81
C GLN A 176 -4.69 0.66 13.39
N VAL A 177 -4.55 0.67 14.72
CA VAL A 177 -3.31 0.28 15.41
C VAL A 177 -2.98 -1.19 15.11
N GLU A 178 -3.93 -2.11 15.31
CA GLU A 178 -3.73 -3.54 14.98
C GLU A 178 -3.25 -3.75 13.53
N LEU A 179 -3.78 -2.95 12.59
CA LEU A 179 -3.38 -3.03 11.19
C LEU A 179 -1.94 -2.55 10.98
N ILE A 180 -1.55 -1.44 11.61
CA ILE A 180 -0.17 -0.93 11.53
C ILE A 180 0.81 -1.95 12.12
N ASP A 181 0.48 -2.55 13.25
CA ASP A 181 1.28 -3.62 13.86
C ASP A 181 1.43 -4.82 12.91
N LEU A 182 0.35 -5.21 12.22
CA LEU A 182 0.41 -6.25 11.18
C LEU A 182 1.37 -5.86 10.03
N LEU A 183 1.32 -4.59 9.57
CA LEU A 183 2.22 -4.15 8.50
C LEU A 183 3.69 -4.19 8.94
N HIS A 184 3.98 -3.78 10.17
CA HIS A 184 5.34 -3.87 10.73
C HIS A 184 5.80 -5.32 10.87
N PHE A 185 4.93 -6.21 11.37
CA PHE A 185 5.21 -7.64 11.42
C PHE A 185 5.53 -8.21 10.03
N LEU A 186 4.74 -7.89 9.00
CA LEU A 186 4.97 -8.35 7.64
C LEU A 186 6.29 -7.81 7.05
N ARG A 187 6.67 -6.57 7.37
CA ARG A 187 8.00 -6.03 7.04
C ARG A 187 9.11 -6.85 7.68
N ASP A 188 8.96 -7.21 8.94
CA ASP A 188 9.98 -7.99 9.68
C ASP A 188 10.10 -9.42 9.13
N GLU A 189 9.01 -9.95 8.54
CA GLU A 189 9.01 -11.17 7.72
C GLU A 189 9.66 -10.99 6.33
N GLY A 190 10.18 -9.80 6.02
CA GLY A 190 10.92 -9.50 4.79
C GLY A 190 10.09 -8.98 3.64
N ILE A 191 8.81 -8.66 3.85
CA ILE A 191 7.94 -8.07 2.82
C ILE A 191 8.19 -6.56 2.78
N THR A 192 8.48 -6.02 1.60
CA THR A 192 8.53 -4.58 1.38
C THR A 192 7.12 -4.03 1.32
N ILE A 193 6.85 -2.90 1.97
CA ILE A 193 5.51 -2.32 2.07
C ILE A 193 5.52 -0.87 1.59
N LEU A 194 4.52 -0.50 0.77
CA LEU A 194 4.17 0.88 0.49
C LEU A 194 2.67 1.04 0.70
N ALA A 195 2.27 1.79 1.74
CA ALA A 195 0.89 2.05 2.08
C ALA A 195 0.53 3.52 1.84
N SER A 196 -0.55 3.80 1.10
CA SER A 196 -1.12 5.14 1.09
C SER A 196 -1.87 5.38 2.40
N MET A 197 -1.57 6.52 3.04
CA MET A 197 -2.08 6.86 4.36
C MET A 197 -2.85 8.18 4.32
N HIS A 198 -3.98 8.22 5.00
CA HIS A 198 -4.78 9.42 5.23
C HIS A 198 -4.52 9.97 6.63
N ASP A 199 -4.39 9.06 7.58
CA ASP A 199 -4.23 9.37 9.00
C ASP A 199 -2.74 9.52 9.32
N LEU A 200 -2.25 10.77 9.30
CA LEU A 200 -0.83 11.08 9.51
C LEU A 200 -0.31 10.62 10.88
N HIS A 201 -1.20 10.49 11.85
CA HIS A 201 -0.86 10.02 13.18
C HIS A 201 -0.42 8.55 13.24
N LEU A 202 -0.78 7.76 12.26
CA LEU A 202 -0.37 6.37 12.15
C LEU A 202 1.01 6.22 11.48
N VAL A 203 1.54 7.30 10.92
CA VAL A 203 2.86 7.30 10.29
C VAL A 203 3.91 7.60 11.35
N ASP A 204 4.40 6.58 11.98
CA ASP A 204 5.34 6.63 13.09
C ASP A 204 6.81 6.40 12.65
N LYS A 205 7.72 6.34 13.63
CA LYS A 205 9.14 6.08 13.44
C LYS A 205 9.47 4.71 12.83
N ASN A 206 8.50 3.78 12.81
CA ASN A 206 8.71 2.45 12.25
C ASN A 206 8.55 2.44 10.72
N PHE A 207 8.02 3.51 10.13
CA PHE A 207 8.10 3.72 8.70
C PHE A 207 9.52 4.17 8.31
N SER A 208 10.10 3.52 7.31
CA SER A 208 11.46 3.83 6.83
C SER A 208 11.50 5.15 6.07
N THR A 209 10.44 5.45 5.32
CA THR A 209 10.36 6.60 4.40
C THR A 209 8.93 7.08 4.28
N VAL A 210 8.75 8.37 4.19
CA VAL A 210 7.49 9.01 3.83
C VAL A 210 7.65 9.65 2.45
N LEU A 211 6.73 9.29 1.56
CA LEU A 211 6.56 9.87 0.23
C LEU A 211 5.39 10.84 0.29
N LEU A 212 5.63 12.11 -0.01
CA LEU A 212 4.62 13.16 0.01
C LEU A 212 4.27 13.56 -1.42
N LEU A 213 3.01 13.34 -1.79
CA LEU A 213 2.47 13.69 -3.09
C LEU A 213 1.53 14.89 -2.98
N SER A 214 1.89 15.98 -3.64
CA SER A 214 1.08 17.20 -3.72
C SER A 214 0.65 17.46 -5.16
N PRO A 215 -0.58 17.91 -5.43
CA PRO A 215 -1.06 18.17 -6.77
C PRO A 215 -0.14 19.12 -7.54
N GLY A 216 0.29 18.71 -8.72
CA GLY A 216 1.12 19.55 -9.60
C GLY A 216 2.57 19.75 -9.17
N GLN A 217 3.00 19.19 -8.05
CA GLN A 217 4.37 19.28 -7.54
C GLN A 217 5.12 17.96 -7.74
N PRO A 218 6.46 17.99 -7.85
CA PRO A 218 7.27 16.79 -7.76
C PRO A 218 7.04 16.07 -6.41
N LEU A 219 7.16 14.74 -6.43
CA LEU A 219 7.08 13.95 -5.21
C LEU A 219 8.26 14.27 -4.30
N ALA A 220 7.97 14.58 -3.03
CA ALA A 220 8.99 14.75 -2.00
C ALA A 220 9.12 13.47 -1.17
N SER A 221 10.32 13.17 -0.66
CA SER A 221 10.58 11.98 0.16
C SER A 221 11.58 12.27 1.26
N GLY A 222 11.45 11.58 2.40
CA GLY A 222 12.35 11.74 3.54
C GLY A 222 11.94 10.84 4.70
N SER A 223 12.63 10.98 5.84
CA SER A 223 12.22 10.29 7.07
C SER A 223 10.89 10.84 7.59
N PRO A 224 10.14 10.07 8.40
CA PRO A 224 8.91 10.58 9.04
C PRO A 224 9.12 11.91 9.77
N GLU A 225 10.24 12.04 10.53
CA GLU A 225 10.57 13.26 11.27
C GLU A 225 10.81 14.47 10.36
N GLN A 226 11.30 14.26 9.16
CA GLN A 226 11.50 15.33 8.17
C GLN A 226 10.18 15.71 7.50
N MET A 227 9.42 14.71 7.02
CA MET A 227 8.26 14.91 6.16
C MET A 227 6.99 15.31 6.93
N LEU A 228 6.88 14.92 8.21
CA LEU A 228 5.74 15.29 9.05
C LEU A 228 5.92 16.60 9.81
N LYS A 229 6.88 17.44 9.41
CA LYS A 229 7.01 18.79 9.97
C LYS A 229 5.81 19.65 9.59
N PRO A 230 5.26 20.45 10.54
CA PRO A 230 4.12 21.33 10.28
C PRO A 230 4.28 22.18 9.02
N SER A 231 5.43 22.81 8.81
CA SER A 231 5.70 23.66 7.65
C SER A 231 5.63 22.94 6.30
N ILE A 232 5.98 21.64 6.25
CA ILE A 232 5.88 20.83 5.04
C ILE A 232 4.43 20.43 4.80
N LEU A 233 3.73 19.99 5.86
CA LEU A 233 2.34 19.55 5.77
C LEU A 233 1.41 20.72 5.41
N GLU A 234 1.60 21.91 5.97
CA GLU A 234 0.84 23.12 5.64
C GLU A 234 0.92 23.44 4.16
N HIS A 235 2.14 23.42 3.61
CA HIS A 235 2.35 23.66 2.19
C HIS A 235 1.70 22.59 1.32
N ALA A 236 1.88 21.32 1.68
CA ALA A 236 1.40 20.20 0.90
C ALA A 236 -0.12 20.02 0.93
N PHE A 237 -0.74 20.30 2.09
CA PHE A 237 -2.17 20.17 2.30
C PHE A 237 -2.94 21.48 2.08
N GLN A 238 -2.24 22.56 1.68
CA GLN A 238 -2.82 23.90 1.43
C GLN A 238 -3.68 24.37 2.61
N CYS A 239 -3.18 24.17 3.84
CA CYS A 239 -3.92 24.52 5.04
C CYS A 239 -3.97 26.02 5.20
N PRO A 240 -5.18 26.63 5.40
CA PRO A 240 -5.26 28.08 5.66
C PRO A 240 -4.50 28.46 6.93
N PRO A 241 -3.82 29.64 6.95
CA PRO A 241 -3.00 30.08 8.09
C PRO A 241 -3.76 30.15 9.42
N ASP A 242 -5.07 30.42 9.37
CA ASP A 242 -5.97 30.54 10.51
C ASP A 242 -6.33 29.17 11.16
N ARG A 243 -6.07 28.06 10.49
CA ARG A 243 -6.27 26.70 11.01
C ARG A 243 -4.97 25.99 11.42
N HIS A 244 -3.88 26.72 11.39
CA HIS A 244 -2.54 26.31 11.77
C HIS A 244 -2.44 25.63 13.16
N PRO A 245 -3.14 26.07 14.22
CA PRO A 245 -3.02 25.47 15.55
C PRO A 245 -3.46 23.98 15.58
N LEU A 246 -4.49 23.62 14.85
CA LEU A 246 -5.04 22.24 14.86
C LEU A 246 -4.09 21.19 14.26
N LEU A 247 -3.25 21.57 13.27
CA LEU A 247 -2.23 20.67 12.72
C LEU A 247 -1.03 20.55 13.66
N ILE A 248 -0.65 21.66 14.31
CA ILE A 248 0.45 21.70 15.28
C ILE A 248 0.08 20.91 16.53
N GLU A 249 -1.10 21.12 17.08
CA GLU A 249 -1.60 20.46 18.27
C GLU A 249 -1.71 18.93 18.07
N ARG A 250 -2.17 18.49 16.91
CA ARG A 250 -2.14 17.08 16.54
C ARG A 250 -0.71 16.55 16.40
N ALA A 251 0.18 17.25 15.72
CA ALA A 251 1.59 16.82 15.58
C ALA A 251 2.34 16.80 16.91
N GLU A 252 1.98 17.66 17.88
CA GLU A 252 2.57 17.70 19.21
C GLU A 252 2.00 16.65 20.18
N LEU A 253 0.72 16.33 20.10
CA LEU A 253 0.11 15.23 20.86
C LEU A 253 0.83 13.92 20.55
N TYR A 254 1.16 13.66 19.28
CA TYR A 254 1.88 12.44 18.85
C TYR A 254 3.32 12.38 19.35
N ARG A 255 4.01 13.52 19.50
CA ARG A 255 5.36 13.57 20.08
C ARG A 255 5.38 13.27 21.58
N ARG A 256 4.27 13.48 22.29
CA ARG A 256 4.16 13.22 23.74
C ARG A 256 3.81 11.76 24.05
N GLU A 257 3.03 11.11 23.21
CA GLU A 257 2.66 9.69 23.36
C GLU A 257 3.76 8.73 22.86
N ALA A 258 4.72 9.22 22.08
CA ALA A 258 5.86 8.43 21.56
C ALA A 258 7.10 8.47 22.47
N ARG A 259 7.00 9.06 23.68
CA ARG A 259 8.03 9.02 24.74
C ARG A 259 7.66 8.07 25.85
#